data_0879655e783b0f8b53c44626d6c9694b
#
_entry.id   0879655e783b0f8b53c44626d6c9694b
#
_cell.length_a   1.000
_cell.length_b   1.000
_cell.length_c   1.000
_cell.angle_alpha   90.00
_cell.angle_beta   90.00
_cell.angle_gamma   90.00
#
_symmetry.space_group_name_H-M   'P 1'
#
loop_
_entity.id
_entity.type
_entity.pdbx_description
1 polymer ?
#
loop_
_entity_poly.entity_id
_entity_poly.type
_entity_poly.pdbx_seq_one_letter_code
_entity_poly.pdbx_strand_id
1 'polypeptide(L)'
;TVKTLRYKTWDYFQQIQPRADVSDRVVVVNITESDLKKYGQWPWPRHILALLHANLTDSGAVLVNYNVLFAEADRMGGKEYLKSFPMTDEVREQLGAFLTDTDKVFAYAINESKNVVLMMSVKSDKDQIIPTTTPIIQKGVVLPWLYEYNGIVPPLTHLTVGALGIGVNVTSPEPDAVVRKMPVLIRV
;
A
#
# COMPACT_ATOMS: atom_id res chain seq x y z
N THR A 1 -12.64 30.64 -13.92
CA THR A 1 -13.39 29.88 -14.94
C THR A 1 -14.69 29.33 -14.35
N VAL A 2 -15.68 28.99 -15.19
CA VAL A 2 -16.94 28.34 -14.77
C VAL A 2 -16.66 27.04 -13.98
N LYS A 3 -15.63 26.31 -14.36
CA LYS A 3 -15.19 25.08 -13.66
C LYS A 3 -14.74 25.36 -12.22
N THR A 4 -13.99 26.43 -12.01
CA THR A 4 -13.53 26.85 -10.68
C THR A 4 -14.70 27.26 -9.78
N LEU A 5 -15.68 27.99 -10.34
CA LEU A 5 -16.88 28.38 -9.58
C LEU A 5 -17.68 27.15 -9.15
N ARG A 6 -17.87 26.17 -10.06
CA ARG A 6 -18.55 24.92 -9.75
C ARG A 6 -17.86 24.15 -8.61
N TYR A 7 -16.53 24.12 -8.59
CA TYR A 7 -15.78 23.45 -7.51
C TYR A 7 -15.97 24.16 -6.18
N LYS A 8 -15.85 25.51 -6.15
CA LYS A 8 -16.08 26.28 -4.93
C LYS A 8 -17.51 26.15 -4.41
N THR A 9 -18.50 26.12 -5.30
CA THR A 9 -19.90 25.88 -4.92
C THR A 9 -20.07 24.47 -4.31
N TRP A 10 -19.43 23.46 -4.91
CA TRP A 10 -19.45 22.09 -4.35
C TRP A 10 -18.83 22.05 -2.96
N ASP A 11 -17.64 22.65 -2.78
CA ASP A 11 -16.95 22.70 -1.49
C ASP A 11 -17.78 23.41 -0.42
N TYR A 12 -18.43 24.51 -0.79
CA TYR A 12 -19.32 25.26 0.08
C TYR A 12 -20.51 24.42 0.55
N PHE A 13 -21.15 23.67 -0.35
CA PHE A 13 -22.22 22.75 0.04
C PHE A 13 -21.76 21.62 0.97
N GLN A 14 -20.53 21.10 0.78
CA GLN A 14 -19.97 20.10 1.69
C GLN A 14 -19.69 20.68 3.09
N GLN A 15 -19.41 21.98 3.19
CA GLN A 15 -19.22 22.66 4.49
C GLN A 15 -20.55 22.93 5.20
N ILE A 16 -21.60 23.32 4.46
CA ILE A 16 -22.92 23.60 5.04
C ILE A 16 -23.60 22.30 5.50
N GLN A 17 -23.49 21.26 4.70
CA GLN A 17 -24.11 19.98 4.98
C GLN A 17 -23.08 18.85 4.83
N PRO A 18 -22.14 18.75 5.80
CA PRO A 18 -21.21 17.64 5.80
C PRO A 18 -21.96 16.33 5.97
N ARG A 19 -21.42 15.27 5.40
CA ARG A 19 -21.96 13.92 5.67
C ARG A 19 -21.85 13.65 7.17
N ALA A 20 -22.96 13.39 7.79
CA ALA A 20 -23.06 13.05 9.21
C ALA A 20 -22.57 11.63 9.53
N ASP A 21 -22.25 10.87 8.50
CA ASP A 21 -22.00 9.43 8.63
C ASP A 21 -20.52 9.19 8.93
N VAL A 22 -20.23 9.05 10.19
CA VAL A 22 -18.94 8.51 10.67
C VAL A 22 -19.15 7.00 10.79
N SER A 23 -18.62 6.27 9.81
CA SER A 23 -18.64 4.81 9.87
C SER A 23 -17.70 4.34 10.99
N ASP A 24 -18.23 3.66 11.97
CA ASP A 24 -17.49 2.94 13.02
C ASP A 24 -16.79 1.66 12.48
N ARG A 25 -17.07 1.30 11.23
CA ARG A 25 -16.52 0.12 10.56
C ARG A 25 -15.11 0.31 10.02
N VAL A 26 -14.68 1.55 9.84
CA VAL A 26 -13.35 1.87 9.31
C VAL A 26 -12.52 2.55 10.40
N VAL A 27 -11.42 1.89 10.77
CA VAL A 27 -10.46 2.42 11.74
C VAL A 27 -9.16 2.77 11.01
N VAL A 28 -8.67 3.98 11.21
CA VAL A 28 -7.39 4.43 10.68
C VAL A 28 -6.32 4.28 11.76
N VAL A 29 -5.35 3.40 11.48
CA VAL A 29 -4.19 3.20 12.36
C VAL A 29 -3.04 4.05 11.83
N ASN A 30 -2.68 5.07 12.57
CA ASN A 30 -1.58 5.98 12.23
C ASN A 30 -0.32 5.65 13.02
N ILE A 31 0.83 5.70 12.35
CA ILE A 31 2.14 5.68 13.02
C ILE A 31 2.44 7.11 13.47
N THR A 32 2.58 7.29 14.77
CA THR A 32 2.75 8.60 15.40
C THR A 32 4.19 8.82 15.87
N GLU A 33 4.53 10.05 16.24
CA GLU A 33 5.84 10.37 16.83
C GLU A 33 6.15 9.56 18.10
N SER A 34 5.13 9.21 18.90
CA SER A 34 5.30 8.36 20.08
C SER A 34 5.70 6.93 19.70
N ASP A 35 5.16 6.42 18.60
CA ASP A 35 5.49 5.09 18.10
C ASP A 35 6.92 5.07 17.54
N LEU A 36 7.33 6.13 16.85
CA LEU A 36 8.71 6.29 16.36
C LEU A 36 9.72 6.34 17.52
N LYS A 37 9.37 7.00 18.62
CA LYS A 37 10.22 7.01 19.83
C LYS A 37 10.33 5.64 20.48
N LYS A 38 9.28 4.83 20.41
CA LYS A 38 9.23 3.51 21.06
C LYS A 38 9.85 2.41 20.21
N TYR A 39 9.56 2.40 18.91
CA TYR A 39 9.94 1.31 18.00
C TYR A 39 11.06 1.69 17.02
N GLY A 40 11.54 2.93 17.06
CA GLY A 40 12.56 3.45 16.15
C GLY A 40 11.97 4.15 14.93
N GLN A 41 12.87 4.72 14.12
CA GLN A 41 12.50 5.46 12.92
C GLN A 41 11.84 4.57 11.86
N TRP A 42 10.89 5.14 11.12
CA TRP A 42 10.32 4.52 9.94
C TRP A 42 11.32 4.53 8.77
N PRO A 43 11.37 3.50 7.91
CA PRO A 43 10.50 2.31 7.88
C PRO A 43 10.92 1.24 8.91
N TRP A 44 9.93 0.64 9.58
CA TRP A 44 10.18 -0.45 10.51
C TRP A 44 10.49 -1.76 9.80
N PRO A 45 11.30 -2.64 10.42
CA PRO A 45 11.53 -4.00 9.93
C PRO A 45 10.21 -4.76 9.73
N ARG A 46 10.16 -5.60 8.71
CA ARG A 46 8.93 -6.33 8.35
C ARG A 46 8.40 -7.25 9.45
N HIS A 47 9.25 -7.76 10.33
CA HIS A 47 8.79 -8.57 11.46
C HIS A 47 7.94 -7.77 12.46
N ILE A 48 8.21 -6.46 12.63
CA ILE A 48 7.37 -5.58 13.45
C ILE A 48 6.01 -5.36 12.78
N LEU A 49 6.01 -5.21 11.45
CA LEU A 49 4.75 -5.11 10.69
C LEU A 49 3.96 -6.42 10.73
N ALA A 50 4.64 -7.56 10.73
CA ALA A 50 3.99 -8.87 10.90
C ALA A 50 3.32 -8.98 12.28
N LEU A 51 3.99 -8.53 13.35
CA LEU A 51 3.43 -8.50 14.70
C LEU A 51 2.23 -7.53 14.80
N LEU A 52 2.36 -6.33 14.22
CA LEU A 52 1.24 -5.39 14.14
C LEU A 52 0.04 -6.01 13.43
N HIS A 53 0.30 -6.68 12.30
CA HIS A 53 -0.74 -7.35 11.52
C HIS A 53 -1.45 -8.44 12.31
N ALA A 54 -0.70 -9.30 13.00
CA ALA A 54 -1.26 -10.33 13.86
C ALA A 54 -2.17 -9.72 14.95
N ASN A 55 -1.69 -8.66 15.63
CA ASN A 55 -2.49 -7.98 16.65
C ASN A 55 -3.78 -7.36 16.10
N LEU A 56 -3.75 -6.78 14.89
CA LEU A 56 -4.94 -6.25 14.24
C LEU A 56 -5.95 -7.36 13.90
N THR A 57 -5.46 -8.48 13.39
CA THR A 57 -6.29 -9.64 13.06
C THR A 57 -6.91 -10.25 14.32
N ASP A 58 -6.12 -10.43 15.37
CA ASP A 58 -6.59 -10.95 16.67
C ASP A 58 -7.60 -10.03 17.34
N SER A 59 -7.49 -8.71 17.06
CA SER A 59 -8.46 -7.71 17.51
C SER A 59 -9.77 -7.69 16.69
N GLY A 60 -9.90 -8.58 15.71
CA GLY A 60 -11.12 -8.75 14.92
C GLY A 60 -11.15 -7.93 13.62
N ALA A 61 -10.03 -7.43 13.13
CA ALA A 61 -9.98 -6.75 11.84
C ALA A 61 -10.33 -7.72 10.70
N VAL A 62 -11.47 -7.48 10.04
CA VAL A 62 -11.93 -8.28 8.90
C VAL A 62 -11.09 -8.03 7.65
N LEU A 63 -10.59 -6.82 7.50
CA LEU A 63 -9.73 -6.40 6.40
C LEU A 63 -8.68 -5.41 6.90
N VAL A 64 -7.43 -5.61 6.50
CA VAL A 64 -6.32 -4.70 6.77
C VAL A 64 -5.79 -4.15 5.44
N ASN A 65 -5.97 -2.85 5.23
CA ASN A 65 -5.44 -2.17 4.05
C ASN A 65 -4.15 -1.42 4.40
N TYR A 66 -3.05 -1.81 3.79
CA TYR A 66 -1.78 -1.11 3.94
C TYR A 66 -1.64 0.01 2.92
N ASN A 67 -1.66 1.25 3.40
CA ASN A 67 -1.32 2.42 2.58
C ASN A 67 0.19 2.67 2.60
N VAL A 68 0.95 1.61 2.38
CA VAL A 68 2.42 1.57 2.35
C VAL A 68 2.86 0.76 1.13
N LEU A 69 3.79 1.31 0.36
CA LEU A 69 4.35 0.64 -0.81
C LEU A 69 5.49 -0.30 -0.39
N PHE A 70 5.28 -1.59 -0.56
CA PHE A 70 6.27 -2.64 -0.27
C PHE A 70 6.94 -3.14 -1.55
N ALA A 71 7.52 -2.23 -2.35
CA ALA A 71 8.14 -2.54 -3.63
C ALA A 71 9.57 -3.09 -3.51
N GLU A 72 10.24 -2.80 -2.39
CA GLU A 72 11.62 -3.19 -2.14
C GLU A 72 11.73 -4.12 -0.94
N ALA A 73 12.78 -4.95 -0.93
CA ALA A 73 13.11 -5.78 0.22
C ALA A 73 13.34 -4.95 1.48
N ASP A 74 13.10 -5.56 2.64
CA ASP A 74 13.29 -4.92 3.93
C ASP A 74 14.75 -4.55 4.16
N ARG A 75 15.06 -3.25 4.08
CA ARG A 75 16.42 -2.72 4.30
C ARG A 75 16.96 -3.03 5.71
N MET A 76 16.08 -3.18 6.68
CA MET A 76 16.42 -3.54 8.05
C MET A 76 16.40 -5.06 8.25
N GLY A 77 16.02 -5.81 7.23
CA GLY A 77 16.16 -7.27 7.21
C GLY A 77 17.64 -7.67 7.23
N GLY A 78 17.98 -8.66 8.06
CA GLY A 78 19.38 -8.99 8.30
C GLY A 78 20.19 -9.24 7.03
N LYS A 79 19.60 -9.88 6.02
CA LYS A 79 20.29 -10.14 4.74
C LYS A 79 20.58 -8.87 3.94
N GLU A 80 19.64 -7.95 3.86
CA GLU A 80 19.85 -6.66 3.17
C GLU A 80 20.83 -5.79 3.96
N TYR A 81 20.74 -5.82 5.28
CA TYR A 81 21.67 -5.10 6.15
C TYR A 81 23.14 -5.57 5.96
N LEU A 82 23.38 -6.86 5.76
CA LEU A 82 24.71 -7.40 5.47
C LEU A 82 25.32 -6.85 4.17
N LYS A 83 24.51 -6.42 3.20
CA LYS A 83 25.01 -5.82 1.95
C LYS A 83 25.71 -4.48 2.16
N SER A 84 25.45 -3.80 3.27
CA SER A 84 26.07 -2.52 3.61
C SER A 84 27.51 -2.66 4.15
N PHE A 85 27.94 -3.88 4.48
CA PHE A 85 29.29 -4.13 5.01
C PHE A 85 30.25 -4.60 3.93
N PRO A 86 31.51 -4.13 3.97
CA PRO A 86 32.58 -4.61 3.08
C PRO A 86 33.02 -6.02 3.52
N MET A 87 32.49 -7.05 2.83
CA MET A 87 32.83 -8.45 3.07
C MET A 87 32.74 -9.22 1.75
N THR A 88 33.36 -10.41 1.70
CA THR A 88 33.25 -11.29 0.53
C THR A 88 31.85 -11.89 0.43
N ASP A 89 31.47 -12.33 -0.76
CA ASP A 89 30.15 -12.92 -0.99
C ASP A 89 29.97 -14.24 -0.23
N GLU A 90 31.05 -15.03 -0.07
CA GLU A 90 31.02 -16.28 0.70
C GLU A 90 30.70 -16.01 2.19
N VAL A 91 31.33 -15.00 2.79
CA VAL A 91 31.10 -14.63 4.20
C VAL A 91 29.68 -14.07 4.34
N ARG A 92 29.22 -13.27 3.39
CA ARG A 92 27.87 -12.70 3.39
C ARG A 92 26.80 -13.79 3.31
N GLU A 93 27.00 -14.80 2.47
CA GLU A 93 26.08 -15.92 2.34
C GLU A 93 26.04 -16.77 3.60
N GLN A 94 27.22 -17.11 4.18
CA GLN A 94 27.29 -17.84 5.43
C GLN A 94 26.58 -17.11 6.57
N LEU A 95 26.83 -15.83 6.79
CA LEU A 95 26.16 -15.04 7.81
C LEU A 95 24.66 -14.89 7.51
N GLY A 96 24.31 -14.69 6.25
CA GLY A 96 22.92 -14.57 5.82
C GLY A 96 22.07 -15.82 6.05
N ALA A 97 22.71 -17.00 6.09
CA ALA A 97 22.01 -18.26 6.38
C ALA A 97 21.47 -18.33 7.81
N PHE A 98 22.10 -17.62 8.76
CA PHE A 98 21.68 -17.54 10.17
C PHE A 98 20.65 -16.43 10.42
N LEU A 99 20.40 -15.56 9.45
CA LEU A 99 19.50 -14.42 9.63
C LEU A 99 18.10 -14.72 9.11
N THR A 100 17.10 -14.36 9.92
CA THR A 100 15.71 -14.49 9.53
C THR A 100 15.39 -13.51 8.40
N ASP A 101 14.73 -14.00 7.38
CA ASP A 101 14.19 -13.22 6.28
C ASP A 101 12.88 -12.56 6.74
N THR A 102 12.96 -11.29 7.10
CA THR A 102 11.84 -10.54 7.67
C THR A 102 10.69 -10.34 6.66
N ASP A 103 11.00 -10.23 5.37
CA ASP A 103 9.97 -10.20 4.32
C ASP A 103 9.16 -11.49 4.27
N LYS A 104 9.81 -12.65 4.45
CA LYS A 104 9.10 -13.94 4.54
C LYS A 104 8.25 -14.06 5.78
N VAL A 105 8.70 -13.50 6.91
CA VAL A 105 7.90 -13.45 8.15
C VAL A 105 6.61 -12.67 7.91
N PHE A 106 6.71 -11.53 7.26
CA PHE A 106 5.54 -10.72 6.94
C PHE A 106 4.64 -11.38 5.88
N ALA A 107 5.25 -11.98 4.85
CA ALA A 107 4.50 -12.76 3.85
C ALA A 107 3.73 -13.93 4.49
N TYR A 108 4.32 -14.61 5.46
CA TYR A 108 3.65 -15.66 6.23
C TYR A 108 2.44 -15.12 6.98
N ALA A 109 2.58 -14.01 7.70
CA ALA A 109 1.48 -13.39 8.43
C ALA A 109 0.31 -12.98 7.50
N ILE A 110 0.62 -12.41 6.32
CA ILE A 110 -0.36 -12.07 5.29
C ILE A 110 -1.09 -13.34 4.78
N ASN A 111 -0.33 -14.40 4.51
CA ASN A 111 -0.89 -15.64 3.97
C ASN A 111 -1.79 -16.37 4.97
N GLU A 112 -1.45 -16.33 6.26
CA GLU A 112 -2.27 -16.95 7.30
C GLU A 112 -3.61 -16.23 7.49
N SER A 113 -3.58 -14.89 7.50
CA SER A 113 -4.77 -14.09 7.75
C SER A 113 -5.70 -13.99 6.54
N LYS A 114 -5.17 -13.94 5.32
CA LYS A 114 -5.89 -13.78 4.04
C LYS A 114 -6.87 -12.60 4.01
N ASN A 115 -6.58 -11.57 4.80
CA ASN A 115 -7.42 -10.38 4.96
C ASN A 115 -6.71 -9.08 4.57
N VAL A 116 -5.61 -9.17 3.83
CA VAL A 116 -4.76 -8.02 3.51
C VAL A 116 -5.01 -7.50 2.10
N VAL A 117 -5.15 -6.19 1.97
CA VAL A 117 -5.02 -5.47 0.70
C VAL A 117 -3.71 -4.68 0.72
N LEU A 118 -2.87 -4.92 -0.27
CA LEU A 118 -1.59 -4.22 -0.45
C LEU A 118 -1.74 -3.05 -1.42
N MET A 119 -0.90 -2.06 -1.25
CA MET A 119 -0.85 -0.89 -2.13
C MET A 119 0.14 -1.09 -3.27
N MET A 120 -0.23 -0.68 -4.47
CA MET A 120 0.68 -0.40 -5.58
C MET A 120 0.61 1.07 -5.98
N SER A 121 1.67 1.57 -6.58
CA SER A 121 1.73 2.91 -7.15
C SER A 121 1.75 2.84 -8.67
N VAL A 122 1.54 3.98 -9.33
CA VAL A 122 1.67 4.12 -10.78
C VAL A 122 2.95 4.87 -11.11
N LYS A 123 3.49 4.64 -12.31
CA LYS A 123 4.62 5.40 -12.84
C LYS A 123 4.41 5.80 -14.30
N SER A 124 5.22 6.76 -14.76
CA SER A 124 5.16 7.27 -16.12
C SER A 124 5.88 6.36 -17.13
N ASP A 125 6.84 5.55 -16.67
CA ASP A 125 7.64 4.68 -17.53
C ASP A 125 6.91 3.37 -17.81
N LYS A 126 7.07 2.85 -19.04
CA LYS A 126 6.54 1.55 -19.42
C LYS A 126 7.35 0.44 -18.75
N ASP A 127 6.77 -0.20 -17.78
CA ASP A 127 7.33 -1.37 -17.12
C ASP A 127 6.24 -2.29 -16.58
N GLN A 128 6.58 -3.56 -16.59
CA GLN A 128 5.89 -4.71 -16.00
C GLN A 128 4.37 -4.63 -15.84
N ILE A 129 3.69 -5.43 -16.61
CA ILE A 129 2.27 -5.77 -16.39
C ILE A 129 2.23 -6.81 -15.27
N ILE A 130 1.58 -6.47 -14.16
CA ILE A 130 1.26 -7.46 -13.14
C ILE A 130 -0.13 -8.00 -13.43
N PRO A 131 -0.28 -9.32 -13.46
CA PRO A 131 -1.59 -9.91 -13.49
C PRO A 131 -2.38 -9.46 -12.25
N THR A 132 -3.54 -8.85 -12.46
CA THR A 132 -4.45 -8.52 -11.37
C THR A 132 -4.97 -9.82 -10.77
N THR A 133 -4.84 -9.96 -9.47
CA THR A 133 -5.38 -11.11 -8.74
C THR A 133 -6.90 -11.05 -8.58
N THR A 134 -7.49 -9.88 -8.82
CA THR A 134 -8.93 -9.67 -8.66
C THR A 134 -9.62 -9.68 -10.02
N PRO A 135 -10.54 -10.61 -10.28
CA PRO A 135 -11.29 -10.65 -11.52
C PRO A 135 -12.22 -9.42 -11.60
N ILE A 136 -12.21 -8.76 -12.76
CA ILE A 136 -13.09 -7.63 -13.05
C ILE A 136 -14.14 -8.08 -14.06
N ILE A 137 -15.42 -7.97 -13.68
CA ILE A 137 -16.53 -8.20 -14.60
C ILE A 137 -16.89 -6.88 -15.26
N GLN A 138 -16.58 -6.75 -16.54
CA GLN A 138 -16.90 -5.56 -17.33
C GLN A 138 -18.27 -5.70 -17.99
N LYS A 139 -19.13 -4.69 -17.81
CA LYS A 139 -20.40 -4.55 -18.54
C LYS A 139 -20.40 -3.23 -19.30
N GLY A 140 -20.46 -3.31 -20.63
CA GLY A 140 -20.41 -2.12 -21.52
C GLY A 140 -18.99 -1.65 -21.83
N VAL A 141 -18.89 -0.48 -22.47
CA VAL A 141 -17.62 0.13 -22.93
C VAL A 141 -17.12 1.08 -21.85
N VAL A 142 -16.20 0.63 -21.02
CA VAL A 142 -15.67 1.40 -19.87
C VAL A 142 -14.24 1.94 -20.13
N LEU A 143 -13.42 1.20 -20.88
CA LEU A 143 -12.00 1.49 -21.08
C LEU A 143 -11.66 2.92 -21.51
N PRO A 144 -12.40 3.59 -22.42
CA PRO A 144 -12.09 4.97 -22.84
C PRO A 144 -12.27 6.01 -21.73
N TRP A 145 -12.93 5.66 -20.63
CA TRP A 145 -13.24 6.56 -19.51
C TRP A 145 -12.32 6.38 -18.31
N LEU A 146 -11.40 5.39 -18.38
CA LEU A 146 -10.44 5.15 -17.30
C LEU A 146 -9.20 6.03 -17.48
N TYR A 147 -8.62 6.44 -16.35
CA TYR A 147 -7.30 7.03 -16.36
C TYR A 147 -6.27 5.99 -16.79
N GLU A 148 -5.40 6.37 -17.73
CA GLU A 148 -4.36 5.51 -18.28
C GLU A 148 -3.01 5.89 -17.70
N TYR A 149 -2.25 4.89 -17.30
CA TYR A 149 -0.88 5.01 -16.82
C TYR A 149 0.04 4.06 -17.59
N ASN A 150 1.29 4.47 -17.78
CA ASN A 150 2.25 3.70 -18.57
C ASN A 150 2.87 2.51 -17.82
N GLY A 151 2.80 2.51 -16.49
CA GLY A 151 3.38 1.46 -15.69
C GLY A 151 2.91 1.49 -14.24
N ILE A 152 3.26 0.45 -13.51
CA ILE A 152 2.97 0.30 -12.09
C ILE A 152 4.24 -0.04 -11.31
N VAL A 153 4.22 0.30 -10.03
CA VAL A 153 5.19 -0.17 -9.04
C VAL A 153 4.46 -1.10 -8.09
N PRO A 154 4.61 -2.41 -8.27
CA PRO A 154 3.92 -3.41 -7.45
C PRO A 154 4.58 -3.62 -6.10
N PRO A 155 3.87 -4.22 -5.14
CA PRO A 155 4.51 -4.82 -4.00
C PRO A 155 5.36 -6.04 -4.39
N LEU A 156 6.25 -6.46 -3.50
CA LEU A 156 7.05 -7.67 -3.67
C LEU A 156 6.17 -8.89 -3.93
N THR A 157 6.54 -9.72 -4.91
CA THR A 157 5.73 -10.86 -5.37
C THR A 157 5.37 -11.81 -4.25
N HIS A 158 6.29 -12.11 -3.33
CA HIS A 158 6.02 -13.04 -2.23
C HIS A 158 5.02 -12.49 -1.18
N LEU A 159 4.83 -11.16 -1.11
CA LEU A 159 3.79 -10.55 -0.29
C LEU A 159 2.41 -10.62 -0.98
N THR A 160 2.38 -10.58 -2.31
CA THR A 160 1.12 -10.58 -3.07
C THR A 160 0.43 -11.94 -3.11
N VAL A 161 1.17 -13.03 -2.96
CA VAL A 161 0.62 -14.40 -3.02
C VAL A 161 -0.45 -14.66 -1.95
N GLY A 162 -0.23 -14.16 -0.73
CA GLY A 162 -1.18 -14.32 0.38
C GLY A 162 -2.20 -13.18 0.50
N ALA A 163 -2.02 -12.09 -0.23
CA ALA A 163 -2.90 -10.93 -0.15
C ALA A 163 -4.27 -11.21 -0.78
N LEU A 164 -5.32 -10.68 -0.16
CA LEU A 164 -6.69 -10.73 -0.69
C LEU A 164 -6.83 -9.91 -1.98
N GLY A 165 -6.05 -8.84 -2.11
CA GLY A 165 -6.06 -7.99 -3.29
C GLY A 165 -4.96 -6.94 -3.28
N ILE A 166 -4.85 -6.22 -4.39
CA ILE A 166 -3.91 -5.12 -4.56
C ILE A 166 -4.71 -3.89 -4.99
N GLY A 167 -4.59 -2.81 -4.23
CA GLY A 167 -5.23 -1.53 -4.52
C GLY A 167 -4.25 -0.51 -5.10
N VAL A 168 -4.75 0.44 -5.84
CA VAL A 168 -3.96 1.56 -6.38
C VAL A 168 -4.16 2.80 -5.53
N ASN A 169 -3.07 3.39 -5.08
CA ASN A 169 -3.12 4.70 -4.44
C ASN A 169 -2.76 5.79 -5.46
N VAL A 170 -3.77 6.24 -6.18
CA VAL A 170 -3.64 7.32 -7.15
C VAL A 170 -4.64 8.41 -6.83
N THR A 171 -4.14 9.62 -6.65
CA THR A 171 -4.96 10.82 -6.52
C THR A 171 -4.68 11.74 -7.71
N SER A 172 -5.73 12.25 -8.33
CA SER A 172 -5.62 13.27 -9.36
C SER A 172 -6.18 14.58 -8.79
N PRO A 173 -5.33 15.45 -8.23
CA PRO A 173 -5.79 16.72 -7.71
C PRO A 173 -6.34 17.59 -8.85
N GLU A 174 -7.37 18.36 -8.56
CA GLU A 174 -7.87 19.39 -9.45
C GLU A 174 -6.84 20.55 -9.52
N PRO A 175 -6.97 21.51 -10.48
CA PRO A 175 -6.00 22.59 -10.64
C PRO A 175 -5.75 23.47 -9.41
N ASP A 176 -6.63 23.41 -8.41
CA ASP A 176 -6.50 24.09 -7.12
C ASP A 176 -5.86 23.19 -6.03
N ALA A 177 -5.24 22.09 -6.42
CA ALA A 177 -4.61 21.09 -5.56
C ALA A 177 -5.55 20.36 -4.58
N VAL A 178 -6.87 20.50 -4.74
CA VAL A 178 -7.85 19.81 -3.91
C VAL A 178 -8.26 18.49 -4.59
N VAL A 179 -8.19 17.39 -3.86
CA VAL A 179 -8.64 16.07 -4.33
C VAL A 179 -10.14 15.93 -4.03
N ARG A 180 -10.97 15.94 -5.06
CA ARG A 180 -12.43 15.77 -4.95
C ARG A 180 -12.93 14.45 -5.52
N LYS A 181 -12.07 13.77 -6.27
CA LYS A 181 -12.40 12.52 -6.96
C LYS A 181 -11.22 11.57 -6.83
N MET A 182 -11.54 10.32 -6.68
CA MET A 182 -10.56 9.24 -6.64
C MET A 182 -10.95 8.19 -7.69
N PRO A 183 -10.06 7.78 -8.58
CA PRO A 183 -10.37 6.73 -9.53
C PRO A 183 -10.54 5.40 -8.78
N VAL A 184 -11.64 4.71 -9.02
CA VAL A 184 -11.88 3.35 -8.50
C VAL A 184 -11.19 2.30 -9.36
N LEU A 185 -11.05 2.60 -10.65
CA LEU A 185 -10.37 1.75 -11.64
C LEU A 185 -9.42 2.61 -12.47
N ILE A 186 -8.29 2.04 -12.81
CA ILE A 186 -7.32 2.60 -13.74
C ILE A 186 -7.01 1.59 -14.84
N ARG A 187 -6.44 2.08 -15.95
CA ARG A 187 -5.87 1.26 -17.03
C ARG A 187 -4.34 1.42 -17.03
N VAL A 188 -3.64 0.31 -17.20
CA VAL A 188 -2.18 0.26 -17.36
C VAL A 188 -1.83 -0.38 -18.70
#